data_685928dbe849bf2583b50d56e4f50ebe
#
_entry.id   685928dbe849bf2583b50d56e4f50ebe
#
_cell.length_a   1.000
_cell.length_b   1.000
_cell.length_c   1.000
_cell.angle_alpha   90.00
_cell.angle_beta   90.00
_cell.angle_gamma   90.00
#
_symmetry.space_group_name_H-M   'P 1'
#
loop_
_entity.id
_entity.type
_entity.pdbx_description
1 polymer ?
#
loop_
_entity_poly.entity_id
_entity_poly.type
_entity_poly.pdbx_seq_one_letter_code
_entity_poly.pdbx_strand_id
1 'polypeptide(L)'
;MRKASIICSILLSLFFLTEPVNAQSINLTPKWTAQAQFAGYYVADKLGFYKEEGLDVHVVHPSLSASSFSFLQKGYSQAVVMNLSYALTEYFAGAQVVNILQTSQENSLMLVSRSPLKGISSLQHKKIGVWNHLSQELLDQIANKYQLQVEWIRFNGGVNIFLSKAVDICLVGSYNEFLQLIEAGVKTDSIHIMHFSDYGYNLPEDGLYVTREFYQKYPQAVQKLARAS
;
A
#
# COMPACT_ATOMS: atom_id res chain seq x y z
N MET A 1 1.07 -78.14 -34.75
CA MET A 1 1.46 -76.85 -35.28
C MET A 1 0.77 -75.81 -34.42
N ARG A 2 1.52 -75.17 -33.51
CA ARG A 2 0.99 -74.17 -32.52
C ARG A 2 1.22 -72.78 -33.12
N LYS A 3 0.16 -72.03 -33.27
CA LYS A 3 0.21 -70.63 -33.69
C LYS A 3 0.49 -69.78 -32.42
N ALA A 4 1.65 -69.14 -32.41
CA ALA A 4 1.98 -68.15 -31.39
C ALA A 4 1.32 -66.82 -31.78
N SER A 5 0.41 -66.34 -30.91
CA SER A 5 -0.16 -65.00 -31.00
C SER A 5 0.80 -64.00 -30.33
N ILE A 6 1.38 -63.12 -31.07
CA ILE A 6 2.15 -61.96 -30.55
C ILE A 6 1.16 -60.88 -30.23
N ILE A 7 0.93 -60.64 -28.93
CA ILE A 7 0.20 -59.51 -28.45
C ILE A 7 1.18 -58.34 -28.35
N CYS A 8 1.10 -57.42 -29.31
CA CYS A 8 1.85 -56.20 -29.30
C CYS A 8 1.16 -55.20 -28.33
N SER A 9 1.67 -55.09 -27.09
CA SER A 9 1.21 -54.10 -26.11
C SER A 9 1.74 -52.72 -26.53
N ILE A 10 0.87 -51.92 -27.15
CA ILE A 10 1.13 -50.50 -27.38
C ILE A 10 0.97 -49.78 -26.03
N LEU A 11 2.09 -49.53 -25.37
CA LEU A 11 2.19 -48.58 -24.27
C LEU A 11 2.02 -47.17 -24.85
N LEU A 12 0.78 -46.67 -24.83
CA LEU A 12 0.45 -45.28 -25.13
C LEU A 12 0.95 -44.43 -23.95
N SER A 13 2.21 -43.98 -24.03
CA SER A 13 2.72 -42.97 -23.14
C SER A 13 1.95 -41.68 -23.41
N LEU A 14 0.96 -41.38 -22.57
CA LEU A 14 0.37 -40.05 -22.46
C LEU A 14 1.47 -39.11 -21.97
N PHE A 15 2.24 -38.56 -22.89
CA PHE A 15 2.94 -37.30 -22.65
C PHE A 15 1.87 -36.24 -22.42
N PHE A 16 1.58 -35.93 -21.18
CA PHE A 16 0.97 -34.66 -20.84
C PHE A 16 1.95 -33.60 -21.30
N LEU A 17 1.75 -33.09 -22.50
CA LEU A 17 2.31 -31.82 -22.93
C LEU A 17 1.72 -30.79 -21.97
N THR A 18 2.43 -30.52 -20.87
CA THR A 18 2.19 -29.31 -20.11
C THR A 18 2.57 -28.18 -21.05
N GLU A 19 1.59 -27.63 -21.73
CA GLU A 19 1.74 -26.34 -22.38
C GLU A 19 2.45 -25.44 -21.36
N PRO A 20 3.51 -24.70 -21.74
CA PRO A 20 4.09 -23.74 -20.86
C PRO A 20 2.96 -22.79 -20.49
N VAL A 21 2.50 -22.86 -19.26
CA VAL A 21 1.55 -21.89 -18.72
C VAL A 21 2.26 -20.55 -18.87
N ASN A 22 1.90 -19.80 -19.91
CA ASN A 22 2.41 -18.45 -20.11
C ASN A 22 2.12 -17.71 -18.81
N ALA A 23 3.16 -17.45 -18.02
CA ALA A 23 3.02 -16.80 -16.73
C ALA A 23 2.23 -15.50 -16.94
N GLN A 24 1.12 -15.34 -16.21
CA GLN A 24 0.32 -14.12 -16.32
C GLN A 24 1.22 -12.94 -15.93
N SER A 25 1.56 -12.10 -16.89
CA SER A 25 2.33 -10.88 -16.61
C SER A 25 1.46 -9.86 -15.90
N ILE A 26 1.93 -9.37 -14.75
CA ILE A 26 1.21 -8.47 -13.86
C ILE A 26 2.15 -7.32 -13.47
N ASN A 27 1.80 -6.11 -13.86
CA ASN A 27 2.40 -4.92 -13.28
C ASN A 27 1.69 -4.60 -11.96
N LEU A 28 2.45 -4.59 -10.87
CA LEU A 28 2.02 -4.17 -9.55
C LEU A 28 2.56 -2.78 -9.26
N THR A 29 1.66 -1.82 -9.03
CA THR A 29 2.08 -0.44 -8.75
C THR A 29 1.78 -0.07 -7.30
N PRO A 30 2.83 0.12 -6.47
CA PRO A 30 2.69 0.69 -5.14
C PRO A 30 2.09 2.09 -5.17
N LYS A 31 1.52 2.55 -4.04
CA LYS A 31 0.84 3.86 -3.99
C LYS A 31 1.80 5.06 -4.02
N TRP A 32 3.10 4.82 -3.82
CA TRP A 32 4.11 5.86 -3.67
C TRP A 32 5.47 5.42 -4.24
N THR A 33 6.47 6.26 -4.10
CA THR A 33 7.86 5.94 -4.43
C THR A 33 8.40 4.81 -3.55
N ALA A 34 9.51 4.20 -3.95
CA ALA A 34 10.10 3.06 -3.25
C ALA A 34 10.46 3.41 -1.80
N GLN A 35 9.92 2.66 -0.85
CA GLN A 35 10.22 2.77 0.57
C GLN A 35 9.86 1.48 1.32
N ALA A 36 10.26 1.40 2.60
CA ALA A 36 10.16 0.19 3.41
C ALA A 36 8.74 -0.40 3.55
N GLN A 37 7.69 0.44 3.50
CA GLN A 37 6.31 -0.04 3.57
C GLN A 37 5.93 -1.04 2.47
N PHE A 38 6.66 -1.04 1.34
CA PHE A 38 6.42 -1.95 0.22
C PHE A 38 7.40 -3.13 0.20
N ALA A 39 8.18 -3.33 1.28
CA ALA A 39 9.23 -4.35 1.34
C ALA A 39 8.70 -5.76 1.03
N GLY A 40 7.46 -6.10 1.43
CA GLY A 40 6.84 -7.39 1.14
C GLY A 40 6.85 -7.71 -0.35
N TYR A 41 6.43 -6.76 -1.19
CA TYR A 41 6.40 -6.94 -2.65
C TYR A 41 7.79 -7.09 -3.26
N TYR A 42 8.80 -6.36 -2.75
CA TYR A 42 10.19 -6.51 -3.21
C TYR A 42 10.79 -7.85 -2.79
N VAL A 43 10.49 -8.30 -1.58
CA VAL A 43 10.93 -9.61 -1.09
C VAL A 43 10.27 -10.72 -1.90
N ALA A 44 8.97 -10.64 -2.16
CA ALA A 44 8.25 -11.61 -2.96
C ALA A 44 8.81 -11.73 -4.39
N ASP A 45 9.14 -10.60 -5.02
CA ASP A 45 9.80 -10.57 -6.33
C ASP A 45 11.24 -11.13 -6.24
N LYS A 46 12.04 -10.62 -5.31
CA LYS A 46 13.46 -10.99 -5.18
C LYS A 46 13.68 -12.44 -4.82
N LEU A 47 12.85 -13.01 -3.94
CA LEU A 47 12.94 -14.41 -3.53
C LEU A 47 12.21 -15.37 -4.48
N GLY A 48 11.47 -14.85 -5.46
CA GLY A 48 10.82 -15.64 -6.49
C GLY A 48 9.45 -16.19 -6.11
N PHE A 49 8.80 -15.71 -5.05
CA PHE A 49 7.48 -16.22 -4.60
C PHE A 49 6.41 -16.07 -5.68
N TYR A 50 6.44 -14.99 -6.47
CA TYR A 50 5.54 -14.84 -7.62
C TYR A 50 5.79 -15.91 -8.69
N LYS A 51 7.06 -16.22 -8.97
CA LYS A 51 7.44 -17.25 -9.95
C LYS A 51 7.05 -18.66 -9.48
N GLU A 52 7.16 -18.94 -8.18
CA GLU A 52 6.70 -20.21 -7.58
C GLU A 52 5.19 -20.41 -7.78
N GLU A 53 4.42 -19.32 -7.74
CA GLU A 53 2.99 -19.34 -8.06
C GLU A 53 2.70 -19.33 -9.57
N GLY A 54 3.72 -19.27 -10.42
CA GLY A 54 3.59 -19.23 -11.89
C GLY A 54 3.13 -17.85 -12.40
N LEU A 55 3.47 -16.78 -11.70
CA LEU A 55 3.20 -15.39 -12.07
C LEU A 55 4.50 -14.68 -12.49
N ASP A 56 4.38 -13.77 -13.45
CA ASP A 56 5.44 -12.85 -13.85
C ASP A 56 5.05 -11.45 -13.37
N VAL A 57 5.50 -11.08 -12.16
CA VAL A 57 5.11 -9.81 -11.51
C VAL A 57 6.24 -8.82 -11.59
N HIS A 58 5.92 -7.60 -12.01
CA HIS A 58 6.84 -6.47 -12.07
C HIS A 58 6.36 -5.34 -11.15
N VAL A 59 7.17 -4.98 -10.17
CA VAL A 59 6.86 -3.85 -9.28
C VAL A 59 7.29 -2.55 -9.94
N VAL A 60 6.32 -1.71 -10.32
CA VAL A 60 6.52 -0.46 -11.06
C VAL A 60 5.99 0.71 -10.26
N HIS A 61 6.87 1.59 -9.79
CA HIS A 61 6.48 2.76 -9.01
C HIS A 61 5.89 3.87 -9.89
N PRO A 62 4.86 4.58 -9.39
CA PRO A 62 4.35 5.76 -10.08
C PRO A 62 5.33 6.94 -9.93
N SER A 63 5.22 7.93 -10.80
CA SER A 63 5.86 9.22 -10.59
C SER A 63 5.20 9.96 -9.41
N LEU A 64 5.88 10.94 -8.83
CA LEU A 64 5.35 11.75 -7.72
C LEU A 64 4.03 12.47 -8.02
N SER A 65 3.71 12.68 -9.30
CA SER A 65 2.49 13.36 -9.76
C SER A 65 1.35 12.41 -10.16
N ALA A 66 1.59 11.10 -10.13
CA ALA A 66 0.61 10.09 -10.57
C ALA A 66 0.15 9.21 -9.41
N SER A 67 -1.15 8.95 -9.30
CA SER A 67 -1.67 7.98 -8.34
C SER A 67 -1.57 6.55 -8.89
N SER A 68 -1.39 5.57 -8.01
CA SER A 68 -1.44 4.15 -8.40
C SER A 68 -2.78 3.77 -9.04
N PHE A 69 -3.87 4.37 -8.56
CA PHE A 69 -5.19 4.17 -9.16
C PHE A 69 -5.24 4.60 -10.63
N SER A 70 -4.57 5.68 -11.02
CA SER A 70 -4.52 6.10 -12.41
C SER A 70 -3.85 5.07 -13.32
N PHE A 71 -2.88 4.31 -12.80
CA PHE A 71 -2.25 3.19 -13.52
C PHE A 71 -3.21 2.02 -13.69
N LEU A 72 -3.99 1.70 -12.66
CA LEU A 72 -5.03 0.66 -12.73
C LEU A 72 -6.11 1.05 -13.75
N GLN A 73 -6.62 2.28 -13.66
CA GLN A 73 -7.69 2.79 -14.51
C GLN A 73 -7.31 2.83 -16.00
N LYS A 74 -6.04 3.13 -16.30
CA LYS A 74 -5.50 3.17 -17.66
C LYS A 74 -5.03 1.79 -18.17
N GLY A 75 -5.10 0.75 -17.34
CA GLY A 75 -4.64 -0.59 -17.69
C GLY A 75 -3.11 -0.76 -17.72
N TYR A 76 -2.35 0.22 -17.25
CA TYR A 76 -0.89 0.12 -17.14
C TYR A 76 -0.45 -0.86 -16.07
N SER A 77 -1.30 -1.06 -15.05
CA SER A 77 -1.08 -2.04 -14.00
C SER A 77 -2.33 -2.88 -13.78
N GLN A 78 -2.14 -4.15 -13.50
CA GLN A 78 -3.21 -5.10 -13.19
C GLN A 78 -3.53 -5.11 -11.70
N ALA A 79 -2.54 -4.76 -10.86
CA ALA A 79 -2.69 -4.66 -9.42
C ALA A 79 -2.04 -3.37 -8.89
N VAL A 80 -2.68 -2.75 -7.91
CA VAL A 80 -2.17 -1.51 -7.30
C VAL A 80 -2.34 -1.53 -5.79
N VAL A 81 -1.43 -0.87 -5.08
CA VAL A 81 -1.60 -0.60 -3.65
C VAL A 81 -2.32 0.74 -3.49
N MET A 82 -3.34 0.76 -2.65
CA MET A 82 -4.08 1.97 -2.26
C MET A 82 -4.39 1.94 -0.76
N ASN A 83 -4.53 3.11 -0.15
CA ASN A 83 -5.16 3.21 1.16
C ASN A 83 -6.64 2.84 1.06
N LEU A 84 -7.17 2.17 2.08
CA LEU A 84 -8.59 1.79 2.11
C LEU A 84 -9.51 3.01 1.93
N SER A 85 -9.21 4.12 2.60
CA SER A 85 -10.01 5.35 2.47
C SER A 85 -10.05 5.87 1.03
N TYR A 86 -8.92 5.88 0.34
CA TYR A 86 -8.84 6.29 -1.06
C TYR A 86 -9.58 5.30 -1.97
N ALA A 87 -9.39 4.00 -1.75
CA ALA A 87 -10.09 2.96 -2.52
C ALA A 87 -11.63 3.06 -2.36
N LEU A 88 -12.12 3.39 -1.16
CA LEU A 88 -13.55 3.64 -0.92
C LEU A 88 -14.04 4.90 -1.65
N THR A 89 -13.26 5.98 -1.64
CA THR A 89 -13.60 7.21 -2.39
C THR A 89 -13.77 6.90 -3.88
N GLU A 90 -12.82 6.19 -4.49
CA GLU A 90 -12.88 5.82 -5.90
C GLU A 90 -14.03 4.83 -6.17
N TYR A 91 -14.28 3.88 -5.25
CA TYR A 91 -15.41 2.94 -5.36
C TYR A 91 -16.75 3.68 -5.38
N PHE A 92 -16.96 4.62 -4.45
CA PHE A 92 -18.20 5.42 -4.41
C PHE A 92 -18.31 6.40 -5.59
N ALA A 93 -17.19 6.77 -6.20
CA ALA A 93 -17.16 7.51 -7.47
C ALA A 93 -17.47 6.62 -8.69
N GLY A 94 -17.70 5.31 -8.49
CA GLY A 94 -18.10 4.36 -9.54
C GLY A 94 -16.99 3.42 -10.03
N ALA A 95 -15.78 3.52 -9.48
CA ALA A 95 -14.69 2.61 -9.86
C ALA A 95 -14.99 1.17 -9.44
N GLN A 96 -14.80 0.23 -10.36
CA GLN A 96 -15.01 -1.20 -10.11
C GLN A 96 -13.72 -1.84 -9.60
N VAL A 97 -13.37 -1.59 -8.34
CA VAL A 97 -12.18 -2.16 -7.68
C VAL A 97 -12.53 -3.25 -6.68
N VAL A 98 -11.62 -4.20 -6.48
CA VAL A 98 -11.71 -5.29 -5.53
C VAL A 98 -10.44 -5.31 -4.68
N ASN A 99 -10.59 -5.27 -3.35
CA ASN A 99 -9.48 -5.51 -2.43
C ASN A 99 -9.23 -7.02 -2.38
N ILE A 100 -8.02 -7.44 -2.72
CA ILE A 100 -7.62 -8.86 -2.74
C ILE A 100 -6.70 -9.24 -1.59
N LEU A 101 -6.08 -8.25 -0.94
CA LEU A 101 -5.21 -8.45 0.23
C LEU A 101 -5.13 -7.14 1.01
N GLN A 102 -5.46 -7.16 2.30
CA GLN A 102 -5.26 -6.03 3.20
C GLN A 102 -3.98 -6.23 3.99
N THR A 103 -2.92 -5.53 3.62
CA THR A 103 -1.59 -5.68 4.23
C THR A 103 -1.42 -4.89 5.52
N SER A 104 -2.06 -3.72 5.63
CA SER A 104 -2.06 -2.89 6.84
C SER A 104 -3.42 -2.91 7.52
N GLN A 105 -3.49 -3.49 8.72
CA GLN A 105 -4.72 -3.56 9.52
C GLN A 105 -4.94 -2.32 10.40
N GLU A 106 -3.88 -1.55 10.64
CA GLU A 106 -3.88 -0.38 11.50
C GLU A 106 -3.26 0.83 10.81
N ASN A 107 -3.57 2.00 11.36
CA ASN A 107 -3.03 3.27 10.88
C ASN A 107 -1.64 3.50 11.47
N SER A 108 -0.67 3.80 10.62
CA SER A 108 0.71 4.11 11.01
C SER A 108 0.94 5.59 11.30
N LEU A 109 -0.08 6.43 11.13
CA LEU A 109 0.04 7.89 11.22
C LEU A 109 0.20 8.36 12.66
N MET A 110 1.20 9.20 12.88
CA MET A 110 1.51 9.83 14.16
C MET A 110 1.68 11.33 13.98
N LEU A 111 1.34 12.08 15.03
CA LEU A 111 1.76 13.46 15.19
C LEU A 111 2.96 13.51 16.14
N VAL A 112 4.03 14.16 15.70
CA VAL A 112 5.26 14.35 16.49
C VAL A 112 5.40 15.82 16.83
N SER A 113 5.68 16.14 18.10
CA SER A 113 5.84 17.49 18.61
C SER A 113 7.05 17.57 19.56
N ARG A 114 7.65 18.75 19.68
CA ARG A 114 8.64 19.07 20.74
C ARG A 114 7.99 19.48 22.06
N SER A 115 6.71 19.83 22.01
CA SER A 115 5.90 20.17 23.18
C SER A 115 4.97 19.04 23.56
N PRO A 116 4.60 18.87 24.82
CA PRO A 116 3.69 17.83 25.26
C PRO A 116 2.37 17.83 24.50
N LEU A 117 1.96 16.64 24.02
CA LEU A 117 0.66 16.38 23.42
C LEU A 117 -0.22 15.64 24.43
N LYS A 118 -1.02 16.39 25.19
CA LYS A 118 -1.89 15.84 26.25
C LYS A 118 -3.29 15.47 25.77
N GLY A 119 -3.47 15.35 24.48
CA GLY A 119 -4.73 15.05 23.82
C GLY A 119 -4.96 15.93 22.61
N ILE A 120 -6.07 15.71 21.93
CA ILE A 120 -6.37 16.38 20.66
C ILE A 120 -6.49 17.90 20.80
N SER A 121 -6.89 18.41 21.98
CA SER A 121 -6.94 19.85 22.28
C SER A 121 -5.56 20.51 22.24
N SER A 122 -4.47 19.76 22.40
CA SER A 122 -3.10 20.28 22.30
C SER A 122 -2.75 20.75 20.87
N LEU A 123 -3.59 20.43 19.90
CA LEU A 123 -3.43 20.87 18.49
C LEU A 123 -3.93 22.30 18.27
N GLN A 124 -4.68 22.86 19.23
CA GLN A 124 -5.27 24.20 19.12
C GLN A 124 -4.20 25.28 18.88
N HIS A 125 -4.43 26.12 17.86
CA HIS A 125 -3.56 27.22 17.45
C HIS A 125 -2.13 26.78 17.06
N LYS A 126 -1.95 25.53 16.61
CA LYS A 126 -0.67 25.01 16.17
C LYS A 126 -0.51 25.06 14.65
N LYS A 127 0.74 25.21 14.22
CA LYS A 127 1.16 24.94 12.85
C LYS A 127 1.48 23.46 12.71
N ILE A 128 0.66 22.75 11.94
CA ILE A 128 0.78 21.30 11.79
C ILE A 128 1.16 20.97 10.35
N GLY A 129 2.35 20.39 10.18
CA GLY A 129 2.82 19.89 8.90
C GLY A 129 2.06 18.61 8.52
N VAL A 130 1.45 18.59 7.34
CA VAL A 130 0.70 17.46 6.80
C VAL A 130 1.07 17.21 5.35
N TRP A 131 1.01 15.95 4.90
CA TRP A 131 1.35 15.62 3.52
C TRP A 131 0.34 16.19 2.51
N ASN A 132 0.85 16.59 1.33
CA ASN A 132 0.02 17.14 0.25
C ASN A 132 -1.10 16.19 -0.22
N HIS A 133 -0.85 14.88 -0.16
CA HIS A 133 -1.79 13.84 -0.58
C HIS A 133 -2.76 13.38 0.52
N LEU A 134 -2.63 13.93 1.74
CA LEU A 134 -3.60 13.67 2.79
C LEU A 134 -4.90 14.42 2.48
N SER A 135 -6.03 13.73 2.62
CA SER A 135 -7.35 14.29 2.35
C SER A 135 -7.62 15.52 3.22
N GLN A 136 -8.02 16.62 2.57
CA GLN A 136 -8.42 17.84 3.27
C GLN A 136 -9.69 17.58 4.10
N GLU A 137 -10.60 16.78 3.57
CA GLU A 137 -11.85 16.42 4.26
C GLU A 137 -11.60 15.75 5.60
N LEU A 138 -10.58 14.86 5.70
CA LEU A 138 -10.19 14.24 6.97
C LEU A 138 -9.71 15.29 7.97
N LEU A 139 -8.85 16.20 7.54
CA LEU A 139 -8.31 17.26 8.39
C LEU A 139 -9.42 18.20 8.88
N ASP A 140 -10.35 18.57 7.99
CA ASP A 140 -11.50 19.42 8.31
C ASP A 140 -12.46 18.70 9.26
N GLN A 141 -12.71 17.41 9.06
CA GLN A 141 -13.51 16.60 10.00
C GLN A 141 -12.90 16.58 11.40
N ILE A 142 -11.58 16.40 11.52
CA ILE A 142 -10.88 16.45 12.79
C ILE A 142 -11.02 17.84 13.42
N ALA A 143 -10.71 18.89 12.68
CA ALA A 143 -10.78 20.26 13.15
C ALA A 143 -12.20 20.63 13.62
N ASN A 144 -13.21 20.30 12.83
CA ASN A 144 -14.61 20.58 13.15
C ASN A 144 -15.11 19.79 14.36
N LYS A 145 -14.84 18.49 14.39
CA LYS A 145 -15.27 17.60 15.50
C LYS A 145 -14.78 18.08 16.85
N TYR A 146 -13.54 18.59 16.90
CA TYR A 146 -12.91 19.04 18.13
C TYR A 146 -12.84 20.56 18.26
N GLN A 147 -13.51 21.30 17.36
CA GLN A 147 -13.55 22.77 17.34
C GLN A 147 -12.16 23.40 17.36
N LEU A 148 -11.22 22.82 16.61
CA LEU A 148 -9.84 23.26 16.55
C LEU A 148 -9.65 24.40 15.55
N GLN A 149 -8.81 25.36 15.94
CA GLN A 149 -8.24 26.37 15.03
C GLN A 149 -6.77 25.98 14.81
N VAL A 150 -6.50 25.35 13.69
CA VAL A 150 -5.16 24.85 13.32
C VAL A 150 -4.74 25.42 11.97
N GLU A 151 -3.43 25.64 11.81
CA GLU A 151 -2.84 26.03 10.54
C GLU A 151 -2.20 24.78 9.90
N TRP A 152 -2.86 24.24 8.87
CA TRP A 152 -2.35 23.10 8.12
C TRP A 152 -1.28 23.53 7.11
N ILE A 153 -0.02 23.13 7.34
CA ILE A 153 1.10 23.42 6.44
C ILE A 153 1.36 22.21 5.56
N ARG A 154 1.05 22.33 4.28
CA ARG A 154 1.22 21.26 3.30
C ARG A 154 2.66 21.08 2.86
N PHE A 155 3.15 19.81 2.78
CA PHE A 155 4.48 19.48 2.27
C PHE A 155 4.50 18.11 1.57
N ASN A 156 5.57 17.84 0.80
CA ASN A 156 5.64 16.64 -0.05
C ASN A 156 6.21 15.40 0.65
N GLY A 157 6.68 15.53 1.87
CA GLY A 157 7.28 14.44 2.63
C GLY A 157 8.66 14.78 3.19
N GLY A 158 9.25 13.81 3.89
CA GLY A 158 10.49 13.99 4.63
C GLY A 158 10.29 14.73 5.96
N VAL A 159 11.39 15.06 6.64
CA VAL A 159 11.34 15.59 8.01
C VAL A 159 11.90 17.00 8.17
N ASN A 160 12.39 17.60 7.10
CA ASN A 160 13.06 18.91 7.13
C ASN A 160 12.17 20.03 7.66
N ILE A 161 10.86 19.99 7.38
CA ILE A 161 9.89 20.96 7.88
C ILE A 161 9.79 20.95 9.41
N PHE A 162 9.96 19.77 10.03
CA PHE A 162 10.01 19.62 11.47
C PHE A 162 11.38 20.01 12.02
N LEU A 163 12.47 19.53 11.40
CA LEU A 163 13.84 19.81 11.83
C LEU A 163 14.15 21.32 11.84
N SER A 164 13.69 22.05 10.83
CA SER A 164 13.85 23.51 10.70
C SER A 164 12.95 24.32 11.64
N LYS A 165 12.06 23.66 12.41
CA LYS A 165 11.07 24.30 13.28
C LYS A 165 10.05 25.17 12.53
N ALA A 166 9.83 24.91 11.25
CA ALA A 166 8.81 25.62 10.45
C ALA A 166 7.38 25.27 10.89
N VAL A 167 7.21 24.13 11.57
CA VAL A 167 5.96 23.65 12.17
C VAL A 167 6.14 23.28 13.63
N ASP A 168 5.07 23.40 14.42
CA ASP A 168 5.05 22.98 15.83
C ASP A 168 4.92 21.47 15.95
N ILE A 169 4.12 20.90 15.07
CA ILE A 169 3.74 19.48 15.03
C ILE A 169 3.90 19.00 13.58
N CYS A 170 4.34 17.77 13.41
CA CYS A 170 4.47 17.15 12.08
C CYS A 170 3.75 15.81 12.05
N LEU A 171 2.96 15.59 10.99
CA LEU A 171 2.44 14.28 10.64
C LEU A 171 3.58 13.43 10.08
N VAL A 172 3.73 12.22 10.62
CA VAL A 172 4.75 11.25 10.20
C VAL A 172 4.15 9.84 10.15
N GLY A 173 4.69 9.00 9.28
CA GLY A 173 4.47 7.56 9.31
C GLY A 173 5.51 6.90 10.22
N SER A 174 5.07 5.93 11.04
CA SER A 174 5.95 5.21 11.97
C SER A 174 7.08 4.45 11.26
N TYR A 175 6.82 3.99 10.05
CA TYR A 175 7.73 3.17 9.25
C TYR A 175 8.74 3.98 8.40
N ASN A 176 8.59 5.30 8.30
CA ASN A 176 9.42 6.12 7.42
C ASN A 176 9.86 7.44 8.10
N GLU A 177 9.01 8.49 8.12
CA GLU A 177 9.43 9.81 8.59
C GLU A 177 9.83 9.82 10.06
N PHE A 178 9.20 9.00 10.90
CA PHE A 178 9.61 8.88 12.30
C PHE A 178 11.05 8.33 12.40
N LEU A 179 11.39 7.32 11.61
CA LEU A 179 12.75 6.77 11.57
C LEU A 179 13.75 7.82 11.03
N GLN A 180 13.37 8.59 10.01
CA GLN A 180 14.20 9.68 9.50
C GLN A 180 14.49 10.76 10.57
N LEU A 181 13.53 11.05 11.48
CA LEU A 181 13.78 11.95 12.61
C LEU A 181 14.87 11.40 13.54
N ILE A 182 14.79 10.11 13.85
CA ILE A 182 15.78 9.44 14.72
C ILE A 182 17.15 9.41 14.04
N GLU A 183 17.22 9.07 12.76
CA GLU A 183 18.47 9.08 11.97
C GLU A 183 19.06 10.49 11.86
N ALA A 184 18.24 11.53 11.81
CA ALA A 184 18.66 12.93 11.85
C ALA A 184 19.11 13.39 13.26
N GLY A 185 19.17 12.50 14.25
CA GLY A 185 19.66 12.78 15.61
C GLY A 185 18.60 13.32 16.58
N VAL A 186 17.32 13.29 16.24
CA VAL A 186 16.24 13.65 17.17
C VAL A 186 16.12 12.54 18.21
N LYS A 187 16.33 12.90 19.48
CA LYS A 187 16.19 11.94 20.58
C LYS A 187 14.71 11.69 20.89
N THR A 188 14.35 10.44 21.09
CA THR A 188 12.95 10.04 21.37
C THR A 188 12.40 10.64 22.65
N ASP A 189 13.24 10.89 23.66
CA ASP A 189 12.89 11.56 24.91
C ASP A 189 12.69 13.08 24.77
N SER A 190 13.09 13.67 23.65
CA SER A 190 12.93 15.10 23.33
C SER A 190 11.68 15.40 22.50
N ILE A 191 10.88 14.41 22.17
CA ILE A 191 9.66 14.56 21.38
C ILE A 191 8.48 13.85 22.03
N HIS A 192 7.28 14.31 21.70
CA HIS A 192 6.01 13.73 22.14
C HIS A 192 5.27 13.20 20.92
N ILE A 193 4.66 12.03 21.08
CA ILE A 193 3.97 11.32 20.01
C ILE A 193 2.49 11.20 20.37
N MET A 194 1.63 11.39 19.37
CA MET A 194 0.20 11.13 19.43
C MET A 194 -0.19 10.28 18.23
N HIS A 195 -0.75 9.09 18.45
CA HIS A 195 -1.25 8.23 17.40
C HIS A 195 -2.69 8.63 17.02
N PHE A 196 -2.97 8.69 15.74
CA PHE A 196 -4.33 8.94 15.25
C PHE A 196 -5.31 7.84 15.65
N SER A 197 -4.83 6.60 15.77
CA SER A 197 -5.60 5.46 16.23
C SER A 197 -6.24 5.66 17.62
N ASP A 198 -5.54 6.35 18.54
CA ASP A 198 -6.00 6.60 19.90
C ASP A 198 -7.25 7.50 19.96
N TYR A 199 -7.56 8.18 18.85
CA TYR A 199 -8.67 9.13 18.72
C TYR A 199 -9.77 8.66 17.77
N GLY A 200 -9.77 7.38 17.42
CA GLY A 200 -10.80 6.78 16.57
C GLY A 200 -10.55 6.95 15.06
N TYR A 201 -9.32 7.32 14.67
CA TYR A 201 -8.90 7.41 13.26
C TYR A 201 -7.98 6.25 12.88
N ASN A 202 -8.29 5.05 13.41
CA ASN A 202 -7.57 3.82 13.08
C ASN A 202 -8.21 3.14 11.86
N LEU A 203 -7.98 3.69 10.67
CA LEU A 203 -8.39 3.07 9.42
C LEU A 203 -7.25 2.19 8.89
N PRO A 204 -7.55 0.97 8.41
CA PRO A 204 -6.57 0.18 7.67
C PRO A 204 -5.97 0.99 6.52
N GLU A 205 -4.66 0.91 6.34
CA GLU A 205 -4.00 1.69 5.29
C GLU A 205 -3.89 0.89 4.00
N ASP A 206 -2.79 0.20 3.81
CA ASP A 206 -2.43 -0.39 2.53
C ASP A 206 -3.17 -1.71 2.27
N GLY A 207 -3.82 -1.74 1.12
CA GLY A 207 -4.38 -2.95 0.53
C GLY A 207 -3.96 -3.09 -0.92
N LEU A 208 -3.98 -4.32 -1.42
CA LEU A 208 -3.75 -4.65 -2.81
C LEU A 208 -5.09 -4.75 -3.54
N TYR A 209 -5.22 -4.03 -4.63
CA TYR A 209 -6.46 -3.89 -5.39
C TYR A 209 -6.25 -4.25 -6.84
N VAL A 210 -7.29 -4.84 -7.42
CA VAL A 210 -7.40 -5.12 -8.85
C VAL A 210 -8.74 -4.59 -9.38
N THR A 211 -8.91 -4.51 -10.69
CA THR A 211 -10.25 -4.24 -11.25
C THR A 211 -11.16 -5.44 -11.06
N ARG A 212 -12.48 -5.21 -10.96
CA ARG A 212 -13.48 -6.29 -10.93
C ARG A 212 -13.41 -7.16 -12.18
N GLU A 213 -13.15 -6.56 -13.35
CA GLU A 213 -12.95 -7.28 -14.60
C GLU A 213 -11.77 -8.25 -14.51
N PHE A 214 -10.60 -7.78 -14.03
CA PHE A 214 -9.41 -8.63 -13.88
C PHE A 214 -9.67 -9.76 -12.88
N TYR A 215 -10.33 -9.46 -11.75
CA TYR A 215 -10.72 -10.44 -10.74
C TYR A 215 -11.59 -11.55 -11.32
N GLN A 216 -12.59 -11.20 -12.14
CA GLN A 216 -13.51 -12.17 -12.76
C GLN A 216 -12.87 -12.98 -13.87
N LYS A 217 -11.99 -12.35 -14.66
CA LYS A 217 -11.34 -12.99 -15.80
C LYS A 217 -10.20 -13.92 -15.37
N TYR A 218 -9.47 -13.58 -14.30
CA TYR A 218 -8.27 -14.29 -13.85
C TYR A 218 -8.31 -14.64 -12.35
N PRO A 219 -9.35 -15.31 -11.84
CA PRO A 219 -9.53 -15.53 -10.40
C PRO A 219 -8.39 -16.32 -9.77
N GLN A 220 -7.80 -17.28 -10.50
CA GLN A 220 -6.67 -18.05 -10.00
C GLN A 220 -5.39 -17.19 -9.89
N ALA A 221 -5.12 -16.34 -10.88
CA ALA A 221 -3.97 -15.43 -10.83
C ALA A 221 -4.10 -14.44 -9.66
N VAL A 222 -5.31 -13.95 -9.39
CA VAL A 222 -5.59 -13.06 -8.25
C VAL A 222 -5.33 -13.75 -6.92
N GLN A 223 -5.78 -14.99 -6.73
CA GLN A 223 -5.52 -15.77 -5.52
C GLN A 223 -4.03 -16.04 -5.31
N LYS A 224 -3.32 -16.38 -6.37
CA LYS A 224 -1.88 -16.61 -6.38
C LYS A 224 -1.11 -15.34 -6.05
N LEU A 225 -1.51 -14.21 -6.66
CA LEU A 225 -0.93 -12.90 -6.37
C LEU A 225 -1.07 -12.54 -4.89
N ALA A 226 -2.26 -12.70 -4.32
CA ALA A 226 -2.51 -12.42 -2.91
C ALA A 226 -1.71 -13.34 -1.96
N ARG A 227 -1.47 -14.61 -2.32
CA ARG A 227 -0.65 -15.51 -1.50
C ARG A 227 0.83 -15.19 -1.54
N ALA A 228 1.31 -14.75 -2.70
CA ALA A 228 2.74 -14.48 -2.89
C ALA A 228 3.15 -13.08 -2.40
N SER A 229 2.19 -12.15 -2.24
CA SER A 229 2.44 -10.77 -1.79
C SER A 229 2.42 -10.65 -0.27
#